data_1724783ac8acf20978e029ec03885a75
#
_entry.id   1724783ac8acf20978e029ec03885a75
#
_cell.length_a   1.000
_cell.length_b   1.000
_cell.length_c   1.000
_cell.angle_alpha   90.00
_cell.angle_beta   90.00
_cell.angle_gamma   90.00
#
_symmetry.space_group_name_H-M   'P 1'
#
loop_
_entity.id
_entity.type
_entity.pdbx_description
1 polymer ?
#
loop_
_entity_poly.entity_id
_entity_poly.type
_entity_poly.pdbx_seq_one_letter_code
_entity_poly.pdbx_strand_id
1 'polypeptide(L)'
;MTSIVAHAAVWTLVREPYKRDNVGATESTSFPMACWNAWDLLLNVRGIGWNWSQGIPIPQSSNKSRSRALFVLLAVMRLAFCVVALDALTEAQLSHYPNMSPRDIHSIFDHSLSPIPRYIRALQLVFLNFWLGYFTIEMIYQLLSAIFVILFWQHPSQWPPLFDKPLSSTSLSDLWGRRWHQILRHLAVALGGAPMAYLLGRPGKVLGTFLLSGAIHCIQFRASGHGGSAAIEGSFYVMHAVGVLLERAWLKMTGRRVSGLYGWMWTLLWVTIWAAPMVDQWAETGRFGFDTFGGSRPTMALLSWILPTGADKSFAANCLYFGISVPFLVYTLFTLP
;
A
#
# COMPACT_ATOMS: atom_id res chain seq x y z
N MET A 1 -15.50 6.86 -2.70
CA MET A 1 -16.07 7.83 -3.66
C MET A 1 -15.03 8.38 -4.64
N THR A 2 -13.90 8.88 -4.21
CA THR A 2 -12.86 9.49 -5.07
C THR A 2 -12.37 8.57 -6.20
N SER A 3 -12.17 7.28 -5.95
CA SER A 3 -11.77 6.30 -6.98
C SER A 3 -12.83 6.11 -8.08
N ILE A 4 -14.11 6.06 -7.71
CA ILE A 4 -15.21 5.87 -8.67
C ILE A 4 -15.32 7.07 -9.61
N VAL A 5 -15.26 8.29 -9.06
CA VAL A 5 -15.27 9.52 -9.86
C VAL A 5 -14.07 9.58 -10.81
N ALA A 6 -12.89 9.21 -10.32
CA ALA A 6 -11.68 9.18 -11.14
C ALA A 6 -11.76 8.11 -12.26
N HIS A 7 -12.35 6.93 -12.00
CA HIS A 7 -12.61 5.92 -13.05
C HIS A 7 -13.60 6.43 -14.09
N ALA A 8 -14.69 7.04 -13.66
CA ALA A 8 -15.66 7.65 -14.58
C ALA A 8 -14.99 8.70 -15.49
N ALA A 9 -14.13 9.55 -14.91
CA ALA A 9 -13.36 10.53 -15.68
C ALA A 9 -12.43 9.87 -16.71
N VAL A 10 -11.75 8.76 -16.36
CA VAL A 10 -10.94 7.99 -17.32
C VAL A 10 -11.80 7.44 -18.44
N TRP A 11 -12.99 6.90 -18.12
CA TRP A 11 -13.88 6.30 -19.13
C TRP A 11 -14.36 7.33 -20.16
N THR A 12 -14.53 8.61 -19.77
CA THR A 12 -14.89 9.67 -20.73
C THR A 12 -13.75 10.00 -21.70
N LEU A 13 -12.52 9.68 -21.38
CA LEU A 13 -11.32 9.92 -22.19
C LEU A 13 -10.96 8.74 -23.11
N VAL A 14 -11.58 7.58 -22.92
CA VAL A 14 -11.28 6.37 -23.69
C VAL A 14 -11.93 6.45 -25.06
N ARG A 15 -11.13 6.22 -26.11
CA ARG A 15 -11.61 6.24 -27.51
C ARG A 15 -12.10 4.86 -27.99
N GLU A 16 -11.61 3.79 -27.36
CA GLU A 16 -11.97 2.41 -27.72
C GLU A 16 -12.67 1.73 -26.54
N PRO A 17 -13.71 0.90 -26.79
CA PRO A 17 -14.41 0.20 -25.73
C PRO A 17 -13.50 -0.75 -24.97
N TYR A 18 -13.70 -0.83 -23.67
CA TYR A 18 -13.06 -1.85 -22.86
C TYR A 18 -13.62 -3.22 -23.19
N LYS A 19 -12.73 -4.20 -23.40
CA LYS A 19 -13.07 -5.57 -23.76
C LYS A 19 -12.47 -6.54 -22.75
N ARG A 20 -13.20 -7.61 -22.44
CA ARG A 20 -12.62 -8.73 -21.69
C ARG A 20 -11.64 -9.51 -22.56
N ASP A 21 -10.52 -9.94 -21.97
CA ASP A 21 -9.44 -10.62 -22.68
C ASP A 21 -9.87 -11.97 -23.30
N ASN A 22 -10.92 -12.63 -22.77
CA ASN A 22 -11.33 -13.98 -23.16
C ASN A 22 -12.69 -14.03 -23.88
N VAL A 23 -13.28 -12.90 -24.27
CA VAL A 23 -14.56 -12.87 -25.01
C VAL A 23 -14.25 -12.62 -26.46
N GLY A 24 -14.58 -13.60 -27.31
CA GLY A 24 -14.45 -13.47 -28.77
C GLY A 24 -15.27 -12.28 -29.28
N ALA A 25 -14.78 -11.61 -30.31
CA ALA A 25 -15.38 -10.38 -30.86
C ALA A 25 -16.84 -10.54 -31.38
N THR A 26 -17.36 -11.76 -31.41
CA THR A 26 -18.65 -12.13 -32.00
C THR A 26 -19.72 -12.56 -30.98
N GLU A 27 -19.39 -12.68 -29.68
CA GLU A 27 -20.41 -13.06 -28.70
C GLU A 27 -21.29 -11.85 -28.33
N SER A 28 -22.58 -11.93 -28.69
CA SER A 28 -23.60 -10.98 -28.22
C SER A 28 -23.71 -11.10 -26.70
N THR A 29 -23.36 -10.04 -25.97
CA THR A 29 -23.43 -10.04 -24.52
C THR A 29 -24.90 -9.94 -24.11
N SER A 30 -25.44 -10.93 -23.41
CA SER A 30 -26.79 -10.84 -22.82
C SER A 30 -26.87 -9.68 -21.84
N PHE A 31 -28.08 -9.12 -21.67
CA PHE A 31 -28.29 -7.99 -20.76
C PHE A 31 -27.75 -8.24 -19.32
N PRO A 32 -27.97 -9.42 -18.69
CA PRO A 32 -27.38 -9.71 -17.39
C PRO A 32 -25.85 -9.70 -17.41
N MET A 33 -25.22 -10.20 -18.47
CA MET A 33 -23.78 -10.20 -18.63
C MET A 33 -23.23 -8.77 -18.85
N ALA A 34 -23.96 -7.92 -19.56
CA ALA A 34 -23.60 -6.51 -19.73
C ALA A 34 -23.62 -5.78 -18.38
N CYS A 35 -24.65 -5.99 -17.58
CA CYS A 35 -24.72 -5.45 -16.21
C CYS A 35 -23.58 -5.95 -15.33
N TRP A 36 -23.27 -7.23 -15.37
CA TRP A 36 -22.13 -7.82 -14.65
C TRP A 36 -20.81 -7.21 -15.10
N ASN A 37 -20.59 -7.07 -16.40
CA ASN A 37 -19.37 -6.47 -16.94
C ASN A 37 -19.23 -5.01 -16.54
N ALA A 38 -20.30 -4.23 -16.52
CA ALA A 38 -20.30 -2.84 -16.06
C ALA A 38 -19.95 -2.75 -14.56
N TRP A 39 -20.54 -3.63 -13.75
CA TRP A 39 -20.22 -3.73 -12.33
C TRP A 39 -18.77 -4.14 -12.05
N ASP A 40 -18.29 -5.18 -12.74
CA ASP A 40 -16.90 -5.61 -12.62
C ASP A 40 -15.93 -4.51 -13.08
N LEU A 41 -16.22 -3.82 -14.18
CA LEU A 41 -15.41 -2.71 -14.66
C LEU A 41 -15.30 -1.57 -13.63
N LEU A 42 -16.39 -1.28 -12.92
CA LEU A 42 -16.42 -0.25 -11.89
C LEU A 42 -15.56 -0.59 -10.67
N LEU A 43 -15.54 -1.85 -10.26
CA LEU A 43 -14.85 -2.31 -9.06
C LEU A 43 -13.45 -2.87 -9.31
N ASN A 44 -13.17 -3.29 -10.54
CA ASN A 44 -11.91 -3.90 -10.93
C ASN A 44 -10.85 -2.84 -11.25
N VAL A 45 -10.39 -2.14 -10.22
CA VAL A 45 -9.45 -1.02 -10.33
C VAL A 45 -8.08 -1.38 -10.95
N ARG A 46 -7.76 -2.67 -11.05
CA ARG A 46 -6.54 -3.19 -11.69
C ARG A 46 -6.77 -3.73 -13.10
N GLY A 47 -8.03 -3.80 -13.54
CA GLY A 47 -8.41 -4.29 -14.86
C GLY A 47 -8.08 -5.74 -15.13
N ILE A 48 -8.01 -6.59 -14.10
CA ILE A 48 -7.68 -8.01 -14.29
C ILE A 48 -8.72 -8.67 -15.19
N GLY A 49 -8.24 -9.23 -16.32
CA GLY A 49 -9.10 -9.83 -17.33
C GLY A 49 -9.72 -8.82 -18.33
N TRP A 50 -9.23 -7.59 -18.37
CA TRP A 50 -9.63 -6.56 -19.31
C TRP A 50 -8.45 -6.07 -20.14
N ASN A 51 -8.69 -5.68 -21.39
CA ASN A 51 -7.68 -5.23 -22.33
C ASN A 51 -6.86 -4.02 -21.85
N TRP A 52 -7.42 -3.17 -21.01
CA TRP A 52 -6.74 -2.00 -20.49
C TRP A 52 -5.72 -2.29 -19.38
N SER A 53 -5.73 -3.50 -18.82
CA SER A 53 -4.71 -3.93 -17.86
C SER A 53 -3.39 -4.37 -18.53
N GLN A 54 -3.37 -4.46 -19.86
CA GLN A 54 -2.18 -4.86 -20.59
C GLN A 54 -1.01 -3.90 -20.32
N GLY A 55 0.13 -4.48 -19.91
CA GLY A 55 1.32 -3.70 -19.50
C GLY A 55 1.32 -3.22 -18.06
N ILE A 56 0.28 -3.49 -17.25
CA ILE A 56 0.37 -3.35 -15.80
C ILE A 56 1.14 -4.54 -15.24
N PRO A 57 2.24 -4.33 -14.50
CA PRO A 57 2.96 -5.44 -13.87
C PRO A 57 2.10 -6.04 -12.75
N ILE A 58 1.61 -7.24 -13.00
CA ILE A 58 0.82 -8.01 -12.04
C ILE A 58 1.72 -9.13 -11.52
N PRO A 59 1.89 -9.27 -10.20
CA PRO A 59 2.68 -10.36 -9.63
C PRO A 59 2.16 -11.72 -10.11
N GLN A 60 3.09 -12.63 -10.42
CA GLN A 60 2.70 -13.99 -10.79
C GLN A 60 2.01 -14.67 -9.61
N SER A 61 0.90 -15.32 -9.89
CA SER A 61 0.07 -15.94 -8.88
C SER A 61 -0.14 -17.41 -9.14
N SER A 62 0.06 -18.22 -8.12
CA SER A 62 -0.39 -19.62 -8.08
C SER A 62 -1.91 -19.76 -7.96
N ASN A 63 -2.65 -18.66 -7.86
CA ASN A 63 -4.11 -18.68 -7.69
C ASN A 63 -4.85 -19.18 -8.94
N LYS A 64 -4.19 -19.20 -10.11
CA LYS A 64 -4.79 -19.69 -11.36
C LYS A 64 -5.26 -21.14 -11.28
N SER A 65 -4.55 -21.98 -10.52
CA SER A 65 -4.83 -23.43 -10.41
C SER A 65 -5.51 -23.81 -9.09
N ARG A 66 -5.77 -22.85 -8.20
CA ARG A 66 -6.38 -23.13 -6.89
C ARG A 66 -7.88 -23.32 -6.98
N SER A 67 -8.41 -24.28 -6.19
CA SER A 67 -9.85 -24.37 -5.96
C SER A 67 -10.35 -23.14 -5.19
N ARG A 68 -11.63 -22.77 -5.42
CA ARG A 68 -12.26 -21.65 -4.70
C ARG A 68 -12.20 -21.83 -3.18
N ALA A 69 -12.50 -23.04 -2.68
CA ALA A 69 -12.47 -23.35 -1.26
C ALA A 69 -11.08 -23.11 -0.65
N LEU A 70 -10.02 -23.62 -1.29
CA LEU A 70 -8.64 -23.40 -0.82
C LEU A 70 -8.25 -21.93 -0.90
N PHE A 71 -8.65 -21.22 -1.94
CA PHE A 71 -8.38 -19.78 -2.06
C PHE A 71 -9.04 -19.01 -0.91
N VAL A 72 -10.33 -19.25 -0.64
CA VAL A 72 -11.09 -18.59 0.42
C VAL A 72 -10.48 -18.91 1.80
N LEU A 73 -10.14 -20.17 2.06
CA LEU A 73 -9.46 -20.56 3.30
C LEU A 73 -8.17 -19.77 3.51
N LEU A 74 -7.32 -19.69 2.49
CA LEU A 74 -6.06 -18.95 2.56
C LEU A 74 -6.28 -17.43 2.69
N ALA A 75 -7.31 -16.88 2.04
CA ALA A 75 -7.67 -15.47 2.17
C ALA A 75 -8.14 -15.15 3.60
N VAL A 76 -8.98 -15.99 4.20
CA VAL A 76 -9.43 -15.85 5.59
C VAL A 76 -8.27 -15.98 6.58
N MET A 77 -7.36 -16.94 6.39
CA MET A 77 -6.16 -17.07 7.23
C MET A 77 -5.26 -15.83 7.15
N ARG A 78 -5.05 -15.28 5.94
CA ARG A 78 -4.29 -14.03 5.75
C ARG A 78 -5.00 -12.84 6.36
N LEU A 79 -6.32 -12.76 6.22
CA LEU A 79 -7.13 -11.73 6.86
C LEU A 79 -6.96 -11.76 8.38
N ALA A 80 -7.09 -12.94 9.01
CA ALA A 80 -6.88 -13.10 10.44
C ALA A 80 -5.46 -12.68 10.86
N PHE A 81 -4.45 -13.08 10.08
CA PHE A 81 -3.07 -12.65 10.32
C PHE A 81 -2.92 -11.12 10.23
N CYS A 82 -3.51 -10.47 9.21
CA CYS A 82 -3.48 -9.01 9.08
C CYS A 82 -4.13 -8.30 10.27
N VAL A 83 -5.26 -8.83 10.77
CA VAL A 83 -5.95 -8.29 11.94
C VAL A 83 -5.04 -8.33 13.18
N VAL A 84 -4.43 -9.47 13.47
CA VAL A 84 -3.50 -9.63 14.60
C VAL A 84 -2.26 -8.74 14.41
N ALA A 85 -1.70 -8.69 13.20
CA ALA A 85 -0.54 -7.86 12.90
C ALA A 85 -0.84 -6.36 13.08
N LEU A 86 -1.99 -5.88 12.61
CA LEU A 86 -2.40 -4.49 12.76
C LEU A 86 -2.56 -4.09 14.23
N ASP A 87 -3.22 -4.93 15.02
CA ASP A 87 -3.40 -4.66 16.44
C ASP A 87 -2.07 -4.65 17.19
N ALA A 88 -1.18 -5.64 16.93
CA ALA A 88 0.15 -5.69 17.53
C ALA A 88 1.03 -4.49 17.14
N LEU A 89 0.99 -4.08 15.87
CA LEU A 89 1.73 -2.90 15.38
C LEU A 89 1.20 -1.60 15.99
N THR A 90 -0.12 -1.49 16.17
CA THR A 90 -0.74 -0.35 16.85
C THR A 90 -0.29 -0.27 18.30
N GLU A 91 -0.28 -1.40 19.02
CA GLU A 91 0.24 -1.45 20.40
C GLU A 91 1.73 -1.09 20.46
N ALA A 92 2.54 -1.63 19.54
CA ALA A 92 3.95 -1.28 19.44
C ALA A 92 4.16 0.20 19.16
N GLN A 93 3.33 0.83 18.33
CA GLN A 93 3.37 2.28 18.11
C GLN A 93 3.01 3.07 19.37
N LEU A 94 1.94 2.68 20.06
CA LEU A 94 1.47 3.36 21.26
C LEU A 94 2.42 3.15 22.46
N SER A 95 3.16 2.04 22.51
CA SER A 95 4.16 1.80 23.57
C SER A 95 5.30 2.83 23.58
N HIS A 96 5.51 3.54 22.48
CA HIS A 96 6.43 4.69 22.46
C HIS A 96 5.89 5.93 23.22
N TYR A 97 4.63 5.92 23.63
CA TYR A 97 3.93 7.04 24.27
C TYR A 97 3.15 6.58 25.51
N PRO A 98 3.82 5.97 26.54
CA PRO A 98 3.15 5.25 27.62
C PRO A 98 2.27 6.14 28.51
N ASN A 99 2.53 7.44 28.54
CA ASN A 99 1.83 8.41 29.41
C ASN A 99 0.97 9.40 28.62
N MET A 100 0.74 9.15 27.32
CA MET A 100 -0.01 10.07 26.47
C MET A 100 -1.25 9.37 25.92
N SER A 101 -2.37 10.11 25.88
CA SER A 101 -3.50 9.66 25.06
C SER A 101 -3.07 9.65 23.60
N PRO A 102 -3.52 8.68 22.78
CA PRO A 102 -3.18 8.64 21.36
C PRO A 102 -3.55 9.92 20.59
N ARG A 103 -4.50 10.72 21.12
CA ARG A 103 -4.88 12.01 20.54
C ARG A 103 -3.97 13.17 20.94
N ASP A 104 -3.15 12.98 21.98
CA ASP A 104 -2.26 14.01 22.51
C ASP A 104 -0.81 13.83 22.00
N ILE A 105 -0.60 12.94 21.04
CA ILE A 105 0.70 12.73 20.41
C ILE A 105 0.94 13.88 19.43
N HIS A 106 2.00 14.68 19.69
CA HIS A 106 2.29 15.87 18.91
C HIS A 106 3.43 15.70 17.91
N SER A 107 4.32 14.73 18.09
CA SER A 107 5.45 14.49 17.17
C SER A 107 6.06 13.11 17.35
N ILE A 108 6.64 12.58 16.28
CA ILE A 108 7.50 11.39 16.33
C ILE A 108 8.89 11.72 16.87
N PHE A 109 9.29 13.00 16.85
CA PHE A 109 10.58 13.49 17.33
C PHE A 109 10.47 13.94 18.80
N ASP A 110 10.87 13.06 19.71
CA ASP A 110 10.88 13.37 21.14
C ASP A 110 12.07 14.24 21.49
N HIS A 111 11.81 15.54 21.70
CA HIS A 111 12.84 16.54 22.01
C HIS A 111 13.44 16.39 23.42
N SER A 112 12.86 15.57 24.30
CA SER A 112 13.44 15.24 25.59
C SER A 112 14.64 14.29 25.47
N LEU A 113 14.71 13.53 24.37
CA LEU A 113 15.81 12.62 24.08
C LEU A 113 16.99 13.35 23.42
N SER A 114 18.20 12.83 23.67
CA SER A 114 19.39 13.25 22.92
C SER A 114 19.25 12.89 21.42
N PRO A 115 20.02 13.52 20.51
CA PRO A 115 19.78 13.40 19.06
C PRO A 115 19.69 11.96 18.54
N ILE A 116 20.66 11.09 18.92
CA ILE A 116 20.71 9.71 18.37
C ILE A 116 19.46 8.90 18.76
N PRO A 117 19.08 8.75 20.05
CA PRO A 117 17.85 8.03 20.42
C PRO A 117 16.59 8.66 19.81
N ARG A 118 16.52 9.98 19.70
CA ARG A 118 15.41 10.71 19.08
C ARG A 118 15.18 10.25 17.65
N TYR A 119 16.22 10.26 16.81
CA TYR A 119 16.10 9.85 15.42
C TYR A 119 15.89 8.34 15.27
N ILE A 120 16.49 7.51 16.11
CA ILE A 120 16.23 6.05 16.09
C ILE A 120 14.74 5.79 16.36
N ARG A 121 14.16 6.44 17.38
CA ARG A 121 12.73 6.33 17.69
C ARG A 121 11.86 6.80 16.52
N ALA A 122 12.17 7.95 15.91
CA ALA A 122 11.43 8.46 14.77
C ALA A 122 11.50 7.45 13.59
N LEU A 123 12.66 6.87 13.31
CA LEU A 123 12.81 5.83 12.26
C LEU A 123 11.99 4.58 12.58
N GLN A 124 11.93 4.14 13.82
CA GLN A 124 11.09 3.01 14.24
C GLN A 124 9.60 3.31 13.98
N LEU A 125 9.13 4.51 14.33
CA LEU A 125 7.75 4.93 14.10
C LEU A 125 7.41 5.06 12.61
N VAL A 126 8.32 5.55 11.78
CA VAL A 126 8.16 5.56 10.32
C VAL A 126 8.03 4.13 9.78
N PHE A 127 8.88 3.21 10.25
CA PHE A 127 8.84 1.81 9.85
C PHE A 127 7.57 1.09 10.29
N LEU A 128 7.10 1.36 11.53
CA LEU A 128 5.81 0.86 12.02
C LEU A 128 4.65 1.34 11.13
N ASN A 129 4.63 2.62 10.77
CA ASN A 129 3.58 3.18 9.91
C ASN A 129 3.61 2.61 8.48
N PHE A 130 4.79 2.28 7.94
CA PHE A 130 4.89 1.54 6.69
C PHE A 130 4.15 0.19 6.77
N TRP A 131 4.36 -0.59 7.84
CA TRP A 131 3.69 -1.87 8.05
C TRP A 131 2.21 -1.72 8.34
N LEU A 132 1.81 -0.74 9.12
CA LEU A 132 0.40 -0.42 9.36
C LEU A 132 -0.32 -0.16 8.02
N GLY A 133 0.28 0.65 7.14
CA GLY A 133 -0.26 0.90 5.81
C GLY A 133 -0.33 -0.37 4.95
N TYR A 134 0.73 -1.17 4.95
CA TYR A 134 0.79 -2.43 4.21
C TYR A 134 -0.31 -3.41 4.65
N PHE A 135 -0.41 -3.70 5.95
CA PHE A 135 -1.39 -4.67 6.46
C PHE A 135 -2.83 -4.15 6.38
N THR A 136 -3.05 -2.84 6.49
CA THR A 136 -4.39 -2.25 6.29
C THR A 136 -4.88 -2.50 4.87
N ILE A 137 -4.07 -2.22 3.86
CA ILE A 137 -4.45 -2.43 2.46
C ILE A 137 -4.60 -3.93 2.16
N GLU A 138 -3.70 -4.77 2.67
CA GLU A 138 -3.75 -6.22 2.50
C GLU A 138 -5.00 -6.82 3.18
N MET A 139 -5.35 -6.37 4.39
CA MET A 139 -6.56 -6.79 5.11
C MET A 139 -7.83 -6.53 4.28
N ILE A 140 -7.98 -5.31 3.78
CA ILE A 140 -9.12 -4.93 2.94
C ILE A 140 -9.15 -5.79 1.67
N TYR A 141 -7.99 -6.01 1.05
CA TYR A 141 -7.89 -6.81 -0.17
C TYR A 141 -8.29 -8.27 0.06
N GLN A 142 -7.82 -8.90 1.14
CA GLN A 142 -8.15 -10.29 1.48
C GLN A 142 -9.65 -10.43 1.81
N LEU A 143 -10.21 -9.48 2.55
CA LEU A 143 -11.64 -9.44 2.85
C LEU A 143 -12.48 -9.35 1.57
N LEU A 144 -12.18 -8.39 0.70
CA LEU A 144 -12.89 -8.22 -0.57
C LEU A 144 -12.72 -9.45 -1.46
N SER A 145 -11.52 -10.02 -1.56
CA SER A 145 -11.26 -11.21 -2.37
C SER A 145 -12.10 -12.41 -1.93
N ALA A 146 -12.21 -12.64 -0.61
CA ALA A 146 -13.03 -13.72 -0.06
C ALA A 146 -14.53 -13.48 -0.37
N ILE A 147 -15.03 -12.26 -0.13
CA ILE A 147 -16.42 -11.88 -0.41
C ILE A 147 -16.76 -12.10 -1.90
N PHE A 148 -15.92 -11.60 -2.81
CA PHE A 148 -16.20 -11.67 -4.23
C PHE A 148 -16.10 -13.10 -4.79
N VAL A 149 -15.19 -13.93 -4.27
CA VAL A 149 -15.10 -15.34 -4.67
C VAL A 149 -16.28 -16.15 -4.14
N ILE A 150 -16.77 -15.85 -2.92
CA ILE A 150 -17.92 -16.57 -2.32
C ILE A 150 -19.24 -16.10 -2.93
N LEU A 151 -19.53 -14.80 -2.87
CA LEU A 151 -20.87 -14.26 -3.20
C LEU A 151 -21.04 -14.03 -4.69
N PHE A 152 -20.01 -13.57 -5.39
CA PHE A 152 -20.09 -13.26 -6.82
C PHE A 152 -19.45 -14.32 -7.70
N TRP A 153 -19.05 -15.45 -7.13
CA TRP A 153 -18.52 -16.61 -7.83
C TRP A 153 -17.32 -16.33 -8.72
N GLN A 154 -16.56 -15.26 -8.41
CA GLN A 154 -15.37 -14.89 -9.15
C GLN A 154 -14.30 -15.98 -9.11
N HIS A 155 -13.51 -16.10 -10.18
CA HIS A 155 -12.43 -17.08 -10.21
C HIS A 155 -11.22 -16.55 -9.41
N PRO A 156 -10.51 -17.41 -8.62
CA PRO A 156 -9.32 -17.02 -7.87
C PRO A 156 -8.22 -16.31 -8.68
N SER A 157 -8.14 -16.57 -9.97
CA SER A 157 -7.18 -15.90 -10.86
C SER A 157 -7.40 -14.39 -11.02
N GLN A 158 -8.60 -13.89 -10.71
CA GLN A 158 -8.92 -12.46 -10.73
C GLN A 158 -8.35 -11.72 -9.52
N TRP A 159 -7.81 -12.46 -8.53
CA TRP A 159 -7.25 -11.95 -7.29
C TRP A 159 -5.76 -12.28 -7.14
N PRO A 160 -4.88 -11.79 -8.07
CA PRO A 160 -3.43 -11.93 -7.93
C PRO A 160 -2.93 -11.12 -6.74
N PRO A 161 -1.76 -11.45 -6.14
CA PRO A 161 -1.19 -10.73 -5.02
C PRO A 161 -1.18 -9.21 -5.23
N LEU A 162 -1.42 -8.46 -4.16
CA LEU A 162 -1.46 -7.00 -4.22
C LEU A 162 -0.05 -6.41 -4.21
N PHE A 163 0.83 -7.00 -3.44
CA PHE A 163 2.22 -6.60 -3.30
C PHE A 163 3.17 -7.70 -3.83
N ASP A 164 4.33 -7.28 -4.33
CA ASP A 164 5.42 -8.17 -4.77
C ASP A 164 6.69 -7.88 -3.95
N LYS A 165 6.73 -8.35 -2.70
CA LYS A 165 7.88 -8.21 -1.80
C LYS A 165 8.46 -6.78 -1.80
N PRO A 166 7.73 -5.76 -1.35
CA PRO A 166 8.16 -4.35 -1.48
C PRO A 166 9.50 -4.05 -0.80
N LEU A 167 9.83 -4.71 0.32
CA LEU A 167 11.13 -4.55 0.97
C LEU A 167 12.31 -5.11 0.19
N SER A 168 12.10 -5.95 -0.83
CA SER A 168 13.15 -6.42 -1.73
C SER A 168 13.40 -5.47 -2.91
N SER A 169 12.83 -4.26 -2.88
CA SER A 169 13.03 -3.28 -3.93
C SER A 169 14.45 -2.73 -3.92
N THR A 170 15.12 -2.81 -5.04
CA THR A 170 16.48 -2.27 -5.20
C THR A 170 16.52 -0.94 -5.94
N SER A 171 15.36 -0.34 -6.21
CA SER A 171 15.21 1.01 -6.74
C SER A 171 13.81 1.55 -6.47
N LEU A 172 13.65 2.86 -6.43
CA LEU A 172 12.33 3.51 -6.33
C LEU A 172 11.45 3.18 -7.54
N SER A 173 12.08 3.07 -8.71
CA SER A 173 11.40 2.63 -9.93
C SER A 173 10.85 1.21 -9.82
N ASP A 174 11.56 0.28 -9.17
CA ASP A 174 11.11 -1.08 -8.92
C ASP A 174 10.01 -1.11 -7.85
N LEU A 175 10.19 -0.36 -6.75
CA LEU A 175 9.19 -0.25 -5.68
C LEU A 175 7.84 0.22 -6.21
N TRP A 176 7.79 1.43 -6.75
CA TRP A 176 6.53 2.07 -7.18
C TRP A 176 6.03 1.55 -8.52
N GLY A 177 6.93 1.08 -9.38
CA GLY A 177 6.58 0.58 -10.70
C GLY A 177 6.00 -0.83 -10.71
N ARG A 178 6.32 -1.67 -9.71
CA ARG A 178 5.98 -3.10 -9.73
C ARG A 178 5.58 -3.67 -8.37
N ARG A 179 6.34 -3.38 -7.29
CA ARG A 179 6.26 -4.13 -6.03
C ARG A 179 5.22 -3.61 -5.06
N TRP A 180 5.03 -2.30 -5.01
CA TRP A 180 3.95 -1.68 -4.25
C TRP A 180 2.63 -1.85 -4.98
N HIS A 181 1.51 -1.89 -4.29
CA HIS A 181 0.19 -2.07 -4.89
C HIS A 181 -0.01 -1.20 -6.15
N GLN A 182 -0.59 -1.78 -7.18
CA GLN A 182 -0.83 -1.09 -8.45
C GLN A 182 -2.28 -0.59 -8.61
N ILE A 183 -3.00 -0.43 -7.47
CA ILE A 183 -4.43 -0.10 -7.45
C ILE A 183 -4.71 1.23 -8.18
N LEU A 184 -3.92 2.26 -7.88
CA LEU A 184 -4.13 3.61 -8.43
C LEU A 184 -3.35 3.87 -9.74
N ARG A 185 -2.54 2.90 -10.18
CA ARG A 185 -1.60 3.12 -11.28
C ARG A 185 -2.28 3.59 -12.57
N HIS A 186 -3.35 2.89 -12.99
CA HIS A 186 -4.06 3.24 -14.21
C HIS A 186 -4.60 4.66 -14.14
N LEU A 187 -5.27 5.01 -13.07
CA LEU A 187 -5.81 6.35 -12.84
C LEU A 187 -4.71 7.42 -12.83
N ALA A 188 -3.64 7.17 -12.06
CA ALA A 188 -2.54 8.11 -11.91
C ALA A 188 -1.79 8.34 -13.22
N VAL A 189 -1.62 7.28 -14.03
CA VAL A 189 -0.99 7.41 -15.35
C VAL A 189 -1.92 8.08 -16.36
N ALA A 190 -3.20 7.72 -16.39
CA ALA A 190 -4.16 8.27 -17.37
C ALA A 190 -4.45 9.75 -17.12
N LEU A 191 -4.77 10.12 -15.88
CA LEU A 191 -5.21 11.48 -15.54
C LEU A 191 -4.07 12.41 -15.15
N GLY A 192 -2.96 11.91 -14.63
CA GLY A 192 -1.80 12.71 -14.24
C GLY A 192 -0.62 12.58 -15.21
N GLY A 193 -0.21 11.34 -15.44
CA GLY A 193 0.98 11.06 -16.24
C GLY A 193 0.85 11.40 -17.71
N ALA A 194 -0.27 11.06 -18.37
CA ALA A 194 -0.45 11.30 -19.79
C ALA A 194 -0.53 12.79 -20.16
N PRO A 195 -1.31 13.64 -19.45
CA PRO A 195 -1.30 15.08 -19.72
C PRO A 195 0.07 15.74 -19.50
N MET A 196 0.75 15.36 -18.40
CA MET A 196 2.08 15.91 -18.14
C MET A 196 3.15 15.38 -19.11
N ALA A 197 2.95 14.18 -19.68
CA ALA A 197 3.81 13.66 -20.72
C ALA A 197 3.71 14.48 -22.03
N TYR A 198 2.52 14.98 -22.33
CA TYR A 198 2.33 15.88 -23.48
C TYR A 198 3.14 17.17 -23.34
N LEU A 199 3.24 17.74 -22.12
CA LEU A 199 3.94 18.98 -21.85
C LEU A 199 5.46 18.80 -21.69
N LEU A 200 5.88 17.77 -20.93
CA LEU A 200 7.27 17.61 -20.48
C LEU A 200 7.88 16.24 -20.89
N GLY A 201 7.22 15.49 -21.78
CA GLY A 201 7.69 14.19 -22.23
C GLY A 201 7.74 13.15 -21.12
N ARG A 202 8.71 12.21 -21.21
CA ARG A 202 8.88 11.12 -20.23
C ARG A 202 9.08 11.56 -18.77
N PRO A 203 9.84 12.63 -18.46
CA PRO A 203 9.89 13.18 -17.10
C PRO A 203 8.54 13.66 -16.60
N GLY A 204 7.79 14.38 -17.42
CA GLY A 204 6.44 14.84 -17.09
C GLY A 204 5.49 13.70 -16.77
N LYS A 205 5.58 12.56 -17.49
CA LYS A 205 4.78 11.36 -17.17
C LYS A 205 5.01 10.88 -15.75
N VAL A 206 6.27 10.83 -15.31
CA VAL A 206 6.59 10.43 -13.92
C VAL A 206 6.03 11.43 -12.94
N LEU A 207 6.36 12.71 -13.11
CA LEU A 207 5.92 13.77 -12.21
C LEU A 207 4.40 13.82 -12.09
N GLY A 208 3.68 13.83 -13.20
CA GLY A 208 2.21 13.88 -13.21
C GLY A 208 1.56 12.65 -12.55
N THR A 209 2.14 11.46 -12.74
CA THR A 209 1.67 10.25 -12.08
C THR A 209 1.76 10.37 -10.56
N PHE A 210 2.88 10.82 -10.03
CA PHE A 210 3.06 10.99 -8.59
C PHE A 210 2.26 12.17 -8.03
N LEU A 211 2.16 13.29 -8.75
CA LEU A 211 1.33 14.43 -8.34
C LEU A 211 -0.13 14.04 -8.18
N LEU A 212 -0.70 13.29 -9.13
CA LEU A 212 -2.08 12.83 -9.01
C LEU A 212 -2.23 11.81 -7.89
N SER A 213 -1.28 10.89 -7.72
CA SER A 213 -1.29 9.97 -6.59
C SER A 213 -1.29 10.73 -5.26
N GLY A 214 -0.43 11.73 -5.11
CA GLY A 214 -0.39 12.60 -3.94
C GLY A 214 -1.70 13.35 -3.70
N ALA A 215 -2.29 13.92 -4.76
CA ALA A 215 -3.57 14.61 -4.66
C ALA A 215 -4.70 13.69 -4.16
N ILE A 216 -4.77 12.45 -4.66
CA ILE A 216 -5.75 11.46 -4.20
C ILE A 216 -5.55 11.17 -2.71
N HIS A 217 -4.33 10.96 -2.26
CA HIS A 217 -4.03 10.69 -0.86
C HIS A 217 -4.31 11.89 0.04
N CYS A 218 -3.96 13.12 -0.39
CA CYS A 218 -4.30 14.34 0.34
C CYS A 218 -5.82 14.50 0.51
N ILE A 219 -6.61 14.19 -0.53
CA ILE A 219 -8.08 14.23 -0.45
C ILE A 219 -8.60 13.17 0.52
N GLN A 220 -8.07 11.94 0.46
CA GLN A 220 -8.46 10.85 1.37
C GLN A 220 -8.12 11.19 2.81
N PHE A 221 -6.95 11.76 3.06
CA PHE A 221 -6.51 12.19 4.38
C PHE A 221 -7.45 13.27 4.98
N ARG A 222 -7.77 14.30 4.20
CA ARG A 222 -8.72 15.33 4.63
C ARG A 222 -10.15 14.80 4.81
N ALA A 223 -10.58 13.88 3.94
CA ALA A 223 -11.91 13.27 4.05
C ALA A 223 -12.06 12.37 5.28
N SER A 224 -10.97 11.89 5.88
CA SER A 224 -10.99 11.14 7.14
C SER A 224 -11.15 12.02 8.39
N GLY A 225 -11.30 13.34 8.23
CA GLY A 225 -11.47 14.29 9.33
C GLY A 225 -10.17 14.73 10.02
N HIS A 226 -9.02 14.25 9.53
CA HIS A 226 -7.73 14.67 10.04
C HIS A 226 -7.24 15.92 9.31
N GLY A 227 -6.87 16.94 10.08
CA GLY A 227 -6.23 18.15 9.57
C GLY A 227 -4.83 17.84 9.01
N GLY A 228 -4.14 18.87 8.56
CA GLY A 228 -2.74 18.77 8.16
C GLY A 228 -2.43 19.53 6.86
N SER A 229 -1.14 19.70 6.61
CA SER A 229 -0.62 20.42 5.46
C SER A 229 -0.60 19.52 4.22
N ALA A 230 -1.32 19.89 3.16
CA ALA A 230 -1.25 19.22 1.88
C ALA A 230 0.16 19.29 1.25
N ALA A 231 0.96 20.30 1.63
CA ALA A 231 2.33 20.43 1.15
C ALA A 231 3.22 19.33 1.76
N ILE A 232 3.08 19.03 3.06
CA ILE A 232 3.83 17.97 3.72
C ILE A 232 3.42 16.60 3.15
N GLU A 233 2.12 16.31 3.08
CA GLU A 233 1.61 15.08 2.48
C GLU A 233 2.04 14.93 1.02
N GLY A 234 1.89 16.00 0.24
CA GLY A 234 2.26 16.04 -1.19
C GLY A 234 3.76 15.92 -1.44
N SER A 235 4.61 16.44 -0.53
CA SER A 235 6.06 16.39 -0.66
C SER A 235 6.60 14.97 -0.76
N PHE A 236 6.01 14.02 -0.02
CA PHE A 236 6.35 12.61 -0.11
C PHE A 236 6.26 12.11 -1.56
N TYR A 237 5.14 12.39 -2.24
CA TYR A 237 4.93 11.93 -3.62
C TYR A 237 5.82 12.66 -4.62
N VAL A 238 5.96 13.97 -4.48
CA VAL A 238 6.84 14.78 -5.36
C VAL A 238 8.27 14.30 -5.27
N MET A 239 8.77 14.07 -4.06
CA MET A 239 10.15 13.61 -3.85
C MET A 239 10.38 12.19 -4.34
N HIS A 240 9.35 11.33 -4.33
CA HIS A 240 9.46 10.02 -4.97
C HIS A 240 9.51 10.13 -6.50
N ALA A 241 8.80 11.09 -7.10
CA ALA A 241 8.97 11.40 -8.52
C ALA A 241 10.40 11.86 -8.83
N VAL A 242 10.94 12.78 -8.00
CA VAL A 242 12.33 13.25 -8.12
C VAL A 242 13.31 12.08 -8.01
N GLY A 243 13.17 11.22 -7.02
CA GLY A 243 14.03 10.04 -6.85
C GLY A 243 14.02 9.11 -8.06
N VAL A 244 12.84 8.82 -8.63
CA VAL A 244 12.72 8.04 -9.88
C VAL A 244 13.39 8.75 -11.07
N LEU A 245 13.30 10.07 -11.13
CA LEU A 245 13.98 10.84 -12.19
C LEU A 245 15.51 10.84 -12.00
N LEU A 246 16.00 10.90 -10.77
CA LEU A 246 17.43 10.74 -10.45
C LEU A 246 17.96 9.36 -10.86
N GLU A 247 17.22 8.28 -10.59
CA GLU A 247 17.57 6.93 -11.06
C GLU A 247 17.66 6.85 -12.60
N ARG A 248 16.77 7.54 -13.29
CA ARG A 248 16.81 7.61 -14.76
C ARG A 248 17.99 8.46 -15.28
N ALA A 249 18.32 9.54 -14.59
CA ALA A 249 19.49 10.34 -14.91
C ALA A 249 20.78 9.53 -14.70
N TRP A 250 20.87 8.81 -13.59
CA TRP A 250 21.98 7.88 -13.32
C TRP A 250 22.17 6.84 -14.42
N LEU A 251 21.05 6.20 -14.84
CA LEU A 251 21.09 5.23 -15.95
C LEU A 251 21.60 5.87 -17.25
N LYS A 252 21.19 7.12 -17.55
CA LYS A 252 21.65 7.81 -18.76
C LYS A 252 23.12 8.18 -18.70
N MET A 253 23.64 8.56 -17.53
CA MET A 253 25.03 8.99 -17.36
C MET A 253 26.00 7.81 -17.29
N THR A 254 25.60 6.72 -16.65
CA THR A 254 26.50 5.60 -16.33
C THR A 254 26.27 4.35 -17.17
N GLY A 255 25.12 4.26 -17.87
CA GLY A 255 24.64 3.04 -18.53
C GLY A 255 24.20 1.94 -17.55
N ARG A 256 24.25 2.17 -16.23
CA ARG A 256 23.95 1.18 -15.19
C ARG A 256 22.67 1.54 -14.43
N ARG A 257 21.85 0.53 -14.15
CA ARG A 257 20.66 0.71 -13.30
C ARG A 257 21.07 0.72 -11.83
N VAL A 258 20.34 1.51 -11.04
CA VAL A 258 20.39 1.39 -9.57
C VAL A 258 19.86 0.00 -9.19
N SER A 259 20.68 -0.81 -8.47
CA SER A 259 20.36 -2.21 -8.16
C SER A 259 21.26 -2.75 -7.03
N GLY A 260 21.04 -4.00 -6.61
CA GLY A 260 21.80 -4.69 -5.57
C GLY A 260 21.67 -4.02 -4.20
N LEU A 261 22.62 -4.30 -3.31
CA LEU A 261 22.61 -3.79 -1.93
C LEU A 261 22.58 -2.25 -1.87
N TYR A 262 23.40 -1.57 -2.68
CA TYR A 262 23.42 -0.10 -2.72
C TYR A 262 22.09 0.49 -3.19
N GLY A 263 21.46 -0.15 -4.18
CA GLY A 263 20.14 0.25 -4.64
C GLY A 263 19.05 0.01 -3.59
N TRP A 264 19.16 -1.08 -2.84
CA TRP A 264 18.26 -1.37 -1.71
C TRP A 264 18.41 -0.31 -0.60
N MET A 265 19.65 0.01 -0.21
CA MET A 265 19.93 1.07 0.78
C MET A 265 19.41 2.43 0.30
N TRP A 266 19.65 2.79 -0.96
CA TRP A 266 19.12 4.00 -1.58
C TRP A 266 17.60 4.07 -1.45
N THR A 267 16.90 2.98 -1.83
CA THR A 267 15.44 2.93 -1.80
C THR A 267 14.91 3.07 -0.38
N LEU A 268 15.48 2.33 0.57
CA LEU A 268 15.07 2.37 1.97
C LEU A 268 15.28 3.75 2.58
N LEU A 269 16.46 4.33 2.41
CA LEU A 269 16.79 5.66 2.94
C LEU A 269 15.89 6.74 2.34
N TRP A 270 15.70 6.72 1.01
CA TRP A 270 14.87 7.71 0.33
C TRP A 270 13.44 7.67 0.83
N VAL A 271 12.83 6.48 0.87
CA VAL A 271 11.46 6.31 1.37
C VAL A 271 11.36 6.79 2.81
N THR A 272 12.29 6.39 3.67
CA THR A 272 12.26 6.72 5.11
C THR A 272 12.41 8.21 5.36
N ILE A 273 13.37 8.87 4.69
CA ILE A 273 13.61 10.32 4.86
C ILE A 273 12.36 11.13 4.47
N TRP A 274 11.75 10.80 3.34
CA TRP A 274 10.59 11.55 2.87
C TRP A 274 9.26 11.12 3.49
N ALA A 275 9.19 9.94 4.11
CA ALA A 275 8.06 9.52 4.91
C ALA A 275 8.05 10.18 6.30
N ALA A 276 9.21 10.52 6.88
CA ALA A 276 9.29 11.01 8.25
C ALA A 276 8.44 12.28 8.48
N PRO A 277 8.50 13.36 7.65
CA PRO A 277 7.63 14.53 7.84
C PRO A 277 6.14 14.22 7.70
N MET A 278 5.78 13.27 6.83
CA MET A 278 4.39 12.84 6.65
C MET A 278 3.88 12.07 7.87
N VAL A 279 4.69 11.15 8.41
CA VAL A 279 4.34 10.39 9.62
C VAL A 279 4.30 11.27 10.84
N ASP A 280 5.18 12.28 10.93
CA ASP A 280 5.17 13.29 11.99
C ASP A 280 3.85 14.09 11.97
N GLN A 281 3.44 14.57 10.82
CA GLN A 281 2.13 15.23 10.65
C GLN A 281 0.96 14.30 11.04
N TRP A 282 1.05 13.00 10.78
CA TRP A 282 0.02 12.05 11.20
C TRP A 282 -0.05 11.92 12.73
N ALA A 283 1.07 11.99 13.41
CA ALA A 283 1.10 12.06 14.88
C ALA A 283 0.43 13.35 15.36
N GLU A 284 0.85 14.51 14.84
CA GLU A 284 0.33 15.84 15.20
C GLU A 284 -1.18 15.98 14.97
N THR A 285 -1.73 15.33 13.97
CA THR A 285 -3.16 15.39 13.65
C THR A 285 -3.99 14.31 14.36
N GLY A 286 -3.42 13.58 15.31
CA GLY A 286 -4.11 12.58 16.11
C GLY A 286 -4.43 11.28 15.37
N ARG A 287 -3.84 11.04 14.18
CA ARG A 287 -4.08 9.82 13.40
C ARG A 287 -3.56 8.57 14.11
N PHE A 288 -2.56 8.69 14.97
CA PHE A 288 -2.07 7.57 15.78
C PHE A 288 -3.13 7.05 16.76
N GLY A 289 -4.11 7.87 17.10
CA GLY A 289 -5.29 7.49 17.89
C GLY A 289 -6.41 6.84 17.09
N PHE A 290 -6.22 6.61 15.79
CA PHE A 290 -7.23 5.94 14.99
C PHE A 290 -7.35 4.47 15.41
N ASP A 291 -8.51 4.14 15.97
CA ASP A 291 -8.82 2.78 16.41
C ASP A 291 -9.46 2.00 15.26
N THR A 292 -8.68 1.12 14.65
CA THR A 292 -9.10 0.27 13.55
C THR A 292 -10.22 -0.71 13.95
N PHE A 293 -10.31 -1.06 15.25
CA PHE A 293 -11.18 -2.14 15.74
C PHE A 293 -12.23 -1.66 16.76
N GLY A 294 -12.44 -0.35 16.90
CA GLY A 294 -13.50 0.23 17.75
C GLY A 294 -13.40 -0.16 19.22
N GLY A 295 -12.21 -0.11 19.81
CA GLY A 295 -11.92 -0.52 21.19
C GLY A 295 -11.63 -2.00 21.37
N SER A 296 -11.88 -2.82 20.36
CA SER A 296 -11.51 -4.25 20.39
C SER A 296 -9.99 -4.39 20.26
N ARG A 297 -9.42 -5.33 21.01
CA ARG A 297 -8.00 -5.65 21.00
C ARG A 297 -7.80 -7.13 20.66
N PRO A 298 -7.89 -7.54 19.38
CA PRO A 298 -7.83 -8.94 18.98
C PRO A 298 -6.56 -9.65 19.45
N THR A 299 -5.42 -8.98 19.39
CA THR A 299 -4.14 -9.55 19.87
C THR A 299 -4.15 -9.71 21.38
N MET A 300 -4.66 -8.74 22.14
CA MET A 300 -4.77 -8.84 23.58
C MET A 300 -5.75 -9.90 24.01
N ALA A 301 -6.85 -10.05 23.30
CA ALA A 301 -7.79 -11.17 23.51
C ALA A 301 -7.10 -12.53 23.27
N LEU A 302 -6.38 -12.69 22.17
CA LEU A 302 -5.61 -13.89 21.85
C LEU A 302 -4.53 -14.17 22.91
N LEU A 303 -3.76 -13.16 23.29
CA LEU A 303 -2.71 -13.28 24.30
C LEU A 303 -3.26 -13.64 25.67
N SER A 304 -4.46 -13.16 26.02
CA SER A 304 -5.12 -13.52 27.31
C SER A 304 -5.52 -15.00 27.38
N TRP A 305 -5.67 -15.65 26.24
CA TRP A 305 -5.97 -17.09 26.14
C TRP A 305 -4.70 -17.95 26.23
N ILE A 306 -3.58 -17.44 25.69
CA ILE A 306 -2.34 -18.22 25.54
C ILE A 306 -1.41 -18.00 26.72
N LEU A 307 -1.38 -16.78 27.28
CA LEU A 307 -0.44 -16.41 28.34
C LEU A 307 -1.05 -16.59 29.74
N PRO A 308 -0.25 -16.96 30.75
CA PRO A 308 -0.68 -17.04 32.13
C PRO A 308 -1.22 -15.68 32.62
N THR A 309 -2.13 -15.76 33.59
CA THR A 309 -2.61 -14.57 34.34
C THR A 309 -1.43 -13.87 35.00
N GLY A 310 -1.20 -12.58 34.65
CA GLY A 310 -0.08 -11.78 35.17
C GLY A 310 1.08 -11.55 34.19
N ALA A 311 1.07 -12.19 33.01
CA ALA A 311 2.07 -11.90 31.97
C ALA A 311 1.92 -10.48 31.44
N ASP A 312 3.07 -9.82 31.15
CA ASP A 312 3.08 -8.50 30.52
C ASP A 312 2.66 -8.63 29.04
N LYS A 313 1.41 -8.26 28.80
CA LYS A 313 0.79 -8.34 27.47
C LYS A 313 1.37 -7.30 26.50
N SER A 314 1.83 -6.16 27.02
CA SER A 314 2.49 -5.13 26.20
C SER A 314 3.85 -5.63 25.70
N PHE A 315 4.63 -6.28 26.58
CA PHE A 315 5.86 -6.95 26.19
C PHE A 315 5.61 -8.05 25.16
N ALA A 316 4.58 -8.87 25.34
CA ALA A 316 4.24 -9.92 24.40
C ALA A 316 3.77 -9.36 23.03
N ALA A 317 3.03 -8.25 23.00
CA ALA A 317 2.69 -7.56 21.76
C ALA A 317 3.93 -7.00 21.04
N ASN A 318 4.89 -6.45 21.77
CA ASN A 318 6.17 -6.03 21.22
C ASN A 318 6.99 -7.21 20.68
N CYS A 319 6.99 -8.35 21.37
CA CYS A 319 7.63 -9.58 20.87
C CYS A 319 6.98 -10.08 19.57
N LEU A 320 5.66 -10.01 19.47
CA LEU A 320 4.95 -10.32 18.22
C LEU A 320 5.33 -9.35 17.10
N TYR A 321 5.45 -8.05 17.39
CA TYR A 321 5.96 -7.08 16.42
C TYR A 321 7.35 -7.46 15.90
N PHE A 322 8.31 -7.72 16.80
CA PHE A 322 9.65 -8.17 16.39
C PHE A 322 9.59 -9.51 15.65
N GLY A 323 8.76 -10.45 16.11
CA GLY A 323 8.53 -11.73 15.46
C GLY A 323 7.93 -11.63 14.05
N ILE A 324 7.16 -10.58 13.77
CA ILE A 324 6.60 -10.31 12.42
C ILE A 324 7.63 -9.57 11.55
N SER A 325 8.25 -8.52 12.08
CA SER A 325 9.06 -7.59 11.30
C SER A 325 10.48 -8.11 11.02
N VAL A 326 11.13 -8.72 12.02
CA VAL A 326 12.52 -9.18 11.89
C VAL A 326 12.66 -10.37 10.93
N PRO A 327 11.87 -11.46 11.02
CA PRO A 327 11.95 -12.54 10.05
C PRO A 327 11.65 -12.08 8.62
N PHE A 328 10.70 -11.14 8.45
CA PHE A 328 10.39 -10.61 7.14
C PHE A 328 11.52 -9.74 6.58
N LEU A 329 12.18 -8.94 7.40
CA LEU A 329 13.36 -8.17 7.02
C LEU A 329 14.53 -9.09 6.68
N VAL A 330 14.80 -10.11 7.51
CA VAL A 330 15.82 -11.13 7.28
C VAL A 330 15.55 -11.88 5.98
N TYR A 331 14.31 -12.38 5.78
CA TYR A 331 13.92 -13.04 4.55
C TYR A 331 14.16 -12.14 3.32
N THR A 332 13.84 -10.85 3.44
CA THR A 332 14.04 -9.87 2.38
C THR A 332 15.52 -9.69 2.05
N LEU A 333 16.38 -9.59 3.07
CA LEU A 333 17.83 -9.45 2.89
C LEU A 333 18.45 -10.68 2.20
N PHE A 334 18.02 -11.89 2.57
CA PHE A 334 18.49 -13.13 1.94
C PHE A 334 17.91 -13.39 0.55
N THR A 335 16.85 -12.70 0.15
CA THR A 335 16.22 -12.83 -1.17
C THR A 335 16.55 -11.65 -2.10
N LEU A 336 17.48 -10.78 -1.70
CA LEU A 336 18.01 -9.75 -2.60
C LEU A 336 18.75 -10.43 -3.76
N PRO A 337 18.49 -10.01 -5.01
CA PRO A 337 19.16 -10.52 -6.20
C PRO A 337 20.62 -10.09 -6.26
#